data_e87dfca67e9a9a0cc08222dce72bd4d6
#
_entry.id   e87dfca67e9a9a0cc08222dce72bd4d6
#
_cell.length_a   1.000
_cell.length_b   1.000
_cell.length_c   1.000
_cell.angle_alpha   90.00
_cell.angle_beta   90.00
_cell.angle_gamma   90.00
#
_symmetry.space_group_name_H-M   'P 1'
#
loop_
_entity.id
_entity.type
_entity.pdbx_description
1 polymer ?
#
loop_
_entity_poly.entity_id
_entity_poly.type
_entity_poly.pdbx_seq_one_letter_code
_entity_poly.pdbx_strand_id
1 'polypeptide(L)'
;IALAVYKEPKTNTWRVIYRYTDWNGERKQSQKRGFQTKREAQSWEREQFNKLVSDLDMTFRSFVEHYEEDRRSRIKDSTWESKEHIIRTKLLPYFGKLKMSSITPQQIVRWQNELINYRDKDGAPYSPVYLKSIQNQISAIFNHAVRYYNLKENPCKKAGSMGKKKNREMAFWTKEEYLQFIDAMMDKPLSFYAFEMLYWCGIREGELLALTPADFDLDKRTV
;
A
#
# COMPACT_ATOMS: atom_id res chain seq x y z
N ILE A 1 -9.57 20.15 17.17
CA ILE A 1 -10.27 19.53 18.31
C ILE A 1 -10.35 20.57 19.42
N ALA A 2 -11.55 20.90 19.89
CA ALA A 2 -11.76 21.74 21.04
C ALA A 2 -12.41 20.92 22.15
N LEU A 3 -11.81 20.93 23.32
CA LEU A 3 -12.27 20.23 24.52
C LEU A 3 -12.54 21.24 25.60
N ALA A 4 -13.59 21.03 26.37
CA ALA A 4 -13.91 21.90 27.51
C ALA A 4 -14.66 21.13 28.60
N VAL A 5 -14.25 21.36 29.85
CA VAL A 5 -14.82 20.76 31.05
C VAL A 5 -15.75 21.77 31.72
N TYR A 6 -17.00 21.40 31.97
CA TYR A 6 -18.02 22.27 32.59
C TYR A 6 -18.59 21.61 33.81
N LYS A 7 -18.90 22.44 34.84
CA LYS A 7 -19.68 22.01 36.00
C LYS A 7 -21.17 22.10 35.68
N GLU A 8 -21.92 21.07 36.01
CA GLU A 8 -23.37 21.02 35.81
C GLU A 8 -24.09 21.45 37.10
N PRO A 9 -24.72 22.64 37.09
CA PRO A 9 -25.25 23.19 38.39
C PRO A 9 -26.35 22.38 39.04
N LYS A 10 -27.17 21.66 38.23
CA LYS A 10 -28.32 20.88 38.69
C LYS A 10 -27.92 19.59 39.42
N THR A 11 -26.85 18.95 39.00
CA THR A 11 -26.41 17.64 39.48
C THR A 11 -25.13 17.72 40.32
N ASN A 12 -24.52 18.91 40.40
CA ASN A 12 -23.21 19.17 41.02
C ASN A 12 -22.07 18.26 40.49
N THR A 13 -22.27 17.69 39.28
CA THR A 13 -21.28 16.84 38.59
C THR A 13 -20.56 17.62 37.50
N TRP A 14 -19.52 17.01 36.91
CA TRP A 14 -18.78 17.61 35.81
C TRP A 14 -19.11 16.89 34.52
N ARG A 15 -19.09 17.65 33.39
CA ARG A 15 -19.25 17.12 32.04
C ARG A 15 -18.11 17.60 31.14
N VAL A 16 -17.77 16.78 30.17
CA VAL A 16 -16.82 17.09 29.11
C VAL A 16 -17.58 17.19 27.79
N ILE A 17 -17.39 18.30 27.08
CA ILE A 17 -17.87 18.49 25.72
C ILE A 17 -16.67 18.51 24.82
N TYR A 18 -16.68 17.70 23.78
CA TYR A 18 -15.61 17.69 22.80
C TYR A 18 -16.17 17.77 21.39
N ARG A 19 -15.51 18.61 20.58
CA ARG A 19 -15.80 18.81 19.16
C ARG A 19 -14.63 18.28 18.36
N TYR A 20 -14.94 17.45 17.38
CA TYR A 20 -13.95 16.88 16.49
C TYR A 20 -14.46 16.95 15.06
N THR A 21 -13.55 16.95 14.12
CA THR A 21 -13.87 16.76 12.69
C THR A 21 -13.74 15.28 12.42
N ASP A 22 -14.78 14.67 11.90
CA ASP A 22 -14.71 13.27 11.51
C ASP A 22 -13.89 13.09 10.22
N TRP A 23 -13.73 11.86 9.79
CA TRP A 23 -12.96 11.51 8.61
C TRP A 23 -13.57 12.04 7.28
N ASN A 24 -14.88 12.41 7.26
CA ASN A 24 -15.55 13.08 6.15
C ASN A 24 -15.35 14.61 6.13
N GLY A 25 -14.60 15.14 7.09
CA GLY A 25 -14.47 16.59 7.25
C GLY A 25 -15.63 17.26 7.98
N GLU A 26 -16.64 16.50 8.43
CA GLU A 26 -17.79 17.05 9.17
C GLU A 26 -17.43 17.34 10.63
N ARG A 27 -17.86 18.51 11.10
CA ARG A 27 -17.72 18.88 12.52
C ARG A 27 -18.78 18.19 13.35
N LYS A 28 -18.34 17.29 14.25
CA LYS A 28 -19.20 16.57 15.20
C LYS A 28 -18.93 17.03 16.63
N GLN A 29 -19.97 16.97 17.44
CA GLN A 29 -19.90 17.26 18.88
C GLN A 29 -20.41 16.05 19.65
N SER A 30 -19.67 15.69 20.70
CA SER A 30 -20.08 14.67 21.65
C SER A 30 -19.87 15.16 23.08
N GLN A 31 -20.54 14.53 24.04
CA GLN A 31 -20.42 14.90 25.45
C GLN A 31 -20.51 13.67 26.36
N LYS A 32 -19.76 13.72 27.45
CA LYS A 32 -19.89 12.76 28.56
C LYS A 32 -20.13 13.50 29.87
N ARG A 33 -21.08 13.01 30.66
CA ARG A 33 -21.55 13.60 31.91
C ARG A 33 -21.30 12.65 33.09
N GLY A 34 -21.46 13.16 34.33
CA GLY A 34 -21.50 12.32 35.54
C GLY A 34 -20.16 12.13 36.23
N PHE A 35 -19.14 12.93 35.92
CA PHE A 35 -17.89 12.90 36.67
C PHE A 35 -18.05 13.57 38.03
N GLN A 36 -17.57 12.91 39.08
CA GLN A 36 -17.69 13.41 40.42
C GLN A 36 -16.75 14.59 40.70
N THR A 37 -15.58 14.58 40.09
CA THR A 37 -14.56 15.60 40.27
C THR A 37 -14.11 16.22 38.96
N LYS A 38 -13.62 17.49 39.03
CA LYS A 38 -13.00 18.16 37.88
C LYS A 38 -11.78 17.39 37.36
N ARG A 39 -11.00 16.82 38.27
CA ARG A 39 -9.78 16.07 37.96
C ARG A 39 -10.08 14.80 37.17
N GLU A 40 -11.15 14.09 37.55
CA GLU A 40 -11.61 12.92 36.81
C GLU A 40 -12.10 13.28 35.39
N ALA A 41 -12.87 14.35 35.26
CA ALA A 41 -13.30 14.88 33.97
C ALA A 41 -12.13 15.28 33.08
N GLN A 42 -11.11 15.94 33.63
CA GLN A 42 -9.90 16.33 32.92
C GLN A 42 -9.00 15.13 32.54
N SER A 43 -8.92 14.11 33.41
CA SER A 43 -8.20 12.87 33.07
C SER A 43 -8.85 12.16 31.90
N TRP A 44 -10.18 12.01 31.97
CA TRP A 44 -10.94 11.44 30.87
C TRP A 44 -10.86 12.28 29.58
N GLU A 45 -10.89 13.60 29.69
CA GLU A 45 -10.69 14.53 28.57
C GLU A 45 -9.35 14.28 27.87
N ARG A 46 -8.25 14.15 28.63
CA ARG A 46 -6.92 13.85 28.08
C ARG A 46 -6.86 12.47 27.40
N GLU A 47 -7.48 11.47 28.01
CA GLU A 47 -7.57 10.14 27.38
C GLU A 47 -8.36 10.15 26.07
N GLN A 48 -9.49 10.86 26.05
CA GLN A 48 -10.27 10.99 24.82
C GLN A 48 -9.56 11.83 23.77
N PHE A 49 -8.88 12.90 24.17
CA PHE A 49 -8.04 13.66 23.27
C PHE A 49 -6.98 12.78 22.62
N ASN A 50 -6.26 12.00 23.41
CA ASN A 50 -5.25 11.07 22.91
C ASN A 50 -5.86 9.99 21.98
N LYS A 51 -7.05 9.48 22.29
CA LYS A 51 -7.77 8.55 21.43
C LYS A 51 -8.22 9.19 20.13
N LEU A 52 -8.84 10.37 20.18
CA LEU A 52 -9.32 11.09 18.99
C LEU A 52 -8.18 11.59 18.08
N VAL A 53 -7.00 11.86 18.66
CA VAL A 53 -5.80 12.22 17.90
C VAL A 53 -5.07 10.98 17.37
N SER A 54 -5.27 9.81 18.02
CA SER A 54 -4.57 8.56 17.66
C SER A 54 -5.43 7.56 16.91
N ASP A 55 -6.76 7.71 16.89
CA ASP A 55 -7.65 6.69 16.33
C ASP A 55 -8.17 7.07 14.94
N LEU A 56 -7.58 6.43 13.95
CA LEU A 56 -8.20 6.21 12.65
C LEU A 56 -9.41 5.27 12.84
N ASP A 57 -10.55 5.82 13.24
CA ASP A 57 -11.78 5.07 13.53
C ASP A 57 -12.52 4.63 12.25
N MET A 58 -11.92 4.83 11.08
CA MET A 58 -12.46 4.35 9.81
C MET A 58 -12.04 2.91 9.52
N THR A 59 -12.80 2.24 8.65
CA THR A 59 -12.45 0.89 8.20
C THR A 59 -11.23 0.92 7.29
N PHE A 60 -10.53 -0.22 7.19
CA PHE A 60 -9.41 -0.37 6.25
C PHE A 60 -9.86 -0.09 4.81
N ARG A 61 -11.10 -0.47 4.43
CA ARG A 61 -11.67 -0.18 3.10
C ARG A 61 -11.76 1.32 2.84
N SER A 62 -12.40 2.08 3.75
CA SER A 62 -12.52 3.54 3.60
C SER A 62 -11.15 4.22 3.59
N PHE A 63 -10.20 3.72 4.38
CA PHE A 63 -8.84 4.26 4.35
C PHE A 63 -8.13 4.00 3.02
N VAL A 64 -8.35 2.85 2.39
CA VAL A 64 -7.80 2.54 1.06
C VAL A 64 -8.29 3.54 0.01
N GLU A 65 -9.54 3.98 0.08
CA GLU A 65 -10.09 5.00 -0.82
C GLU A 65 -9.32 6.33 -0.68
N HIS A 66 -9.08 6.79 0.56
CA HIS A 66 -8.22 7.98 0.80
C HIS A 66 -6.77 7.76 0.37
N TYR A 67 -6.21 6.58 0.61
CA TYR A 67 -4.86 6.23 0.16
C TYR A 67 -4.75 6.29 -1.37
N GLU A 68 -5.79 5.87 -2.09
CA GLU A 68 -5.87 5.99 -3.54
C GLU A 68 -5.91 7.44 -3.98
N GLU A 69 -6.82 8.26 -3.44
CA GLU A 69 -6.92 9.69 -3.74
C GLU A 69 -5.58 10.41 -3.56
N ASP A 70 -4.89 10.15 -2.43
CA ASP A 70 -3.61 10.77 -2.11
C ASP A 70 -2.46 10.32 -3.03
N ARG A 71 -2.53 9.12 -3.59
CA ARG A 71 -1.40 8.48 -4.29
C ARG A 71 -1.57 8.36 -5.80
N ARG A 72 -2.81 8.30 -6.29
CA ARG A 72 -3.13 8.03 -7.70
C ARG A 72 -2.41 9.01 -8.65
N SER A 73 -2.48 10.29 -8.36
CA SER A 73 -1.87 11.35 -9.18
C SER A 73 -0.33 11.34 -9.21
N ARG A 74 0.31 10.58 -8.31
CA ARG A 74 1.77 10.54 -8.14
C ARG A 74 2.41 9.24 -8.63
N ILE A 75 1.62 8.33 -9.17
CA ILE A 75 2.05 6.98 -9.56
C ILE A 75 1.56 6.71 -10.99
N LYS A 76 2.42 6.12 -11.83
CA LYS A 76 2.05 5.68 -13.17
C LYS A 76 0.88 4.68 -13.12
N ASP A 77 -0.03 4.75 -14.10
CA ASP A 77 -1.23 3.92 -14.14
C ASP A 77 -0.93 2.41 -14.04
N SER A 78 0.02 1.91 -14.81
CA SER A 78 0.43 0.50 -14.76
C SER A 78 0.95 0.05 -13.39
N THR A 79 1.60 0.96 -12.65
CA THR A 79 2.05 0.69 -11.28
C THR A 79 0.87 0.67 -10.32
N TRP A 80 -0.12 1.56 -10.55
CA TRP A 80 -1.33 1.58 -9.72
C TRP A 80 -2.17 0.32 -9.91
N GLU A 81 -2.41 -0.10 -11.14
CA GLU A 81 -3.15 -1.32 -11.46
C GLU A 81 -2.61 -2.55 -10.72
N SER A 82 -1.28 -2.71 -10.71
CA SER A 82 -0.62 -3.79 -9.96
C SER A 82 -0.86 -3.70 -8.45
N LYS A 83 -0.86 -2.49 -7.88
CA LYS A 83 -1.15 -2.24 -6.47
C LYS A 83 -2.62 -2.48 -6.13
N GLU A 84 -3.51 -1.95 -6.94
CA GLU A 84 -4.96 -2.12 -6.82
C GLU A 84 -5.36 -3.59 -6.85
N HIS A 85 -4.79 -4.36 -7.78
CA HIS A 85 -5.03 -5.80 -7.85
C HIS A 85 -4.69 -6.49 -6.52
N ILE A 86 -3.52 -6.20 -5.93
CA ILE A 86 -3.13 -6.75 -4.62
C ILE A 86 -4.10 -6.29 -3.52
N ILE A 87 -4.42 -5.01 -3.49
CA ILE A 87 -5.34 -4.44 -2.49
C ILE A 87 -6.69 -5.15 -2.56
N ARG A 88 -7.27 -5.21 -3.75
CA ARG A 88 -8.61 -5.78 -3.97
C ARG A 88 -8.67 -7.28 -3.68
N THR A 89 -7.64 -8.04 -4.09
CA THR A 89 -7.69 -9.51 -4.04
C THR A 89 -7.09 -10.11 -2.76
N LYS A 90 -6.16 -9.39 -2.08
CA LYS A 90 -5.41 -9.93 -0.95
C LYS A 90 -5.62 -9.17 0.36
N LEU A 91 -5.91 -7.87 0.32
CA LEU A 91 -6.02 -7.05 1.52
C LEU A 91 -7.48 -6.80 1.92
N LEU A 92 -8.31 -6.31 1.01
CA LEU A 92 -9.70 -5.98 1.31
C LEU A 92 -10.57 -7.17 1.77
N PRO A 93 -10.42 -8.39 1.24
CA PRO A 93 -11.18 -9.53 1.73
C PRO A 93 -10.93 -9.85 3.20
N TYR A 94 -9.69 -9.62 3.66
CA TYR A 94 -9.30 -9.93 5.04
C TYR A 94 -9.49 -8.75 6.00
N PHE A 95 -8.98 -7.56 5.63
CA PHE A 95 -8.94 -6.40 6.52
C PHE A 95 -10.05 -5.38 6.28
N GLY A 96 -10.73 -5.42 5.13
CA GLY A 96 -11.62 -4.35 4.66
C GLY A 96 -12.69 -3.89 5.65
N LYS A 97 -13.23 -4.80 6.47
CA LYS A 97 -14.26 -4.50 7.48
C LYS A 97 -13.69 -4.09 8.85
N LEU A 98 -12.38 -4.26 9.06
CA LEU A 98 -11.74 -3.94 10.32
C LEU A 98 -11.41 -2.45 10.40
N LYS A 99 -11.49 -1.87 11.58
CA LYS A 99 -11.02 -0.50 11.82
C LYS A 99 -9.50 -0.45 11.73
N MET A 100 -8.95 0.59 11.09
CA MET A 100 -7.51 0.79 10.95
C MET A 100 -6.76 0.72 12.27
N SER A 101 -7.30 1.35 13.32
CA SER A 101 -6.74 1.38 14.67
C SER A 101 -6.79 0.03 15.39
N SER A 102 -7.67 -0.88 14.97
CA SER A 102 -7.87 -2.19 15.63
C SER A 102 -7.04 -3.31 15.00
N ILE A 103 -6.38 -3.08 13.87
CA ILE A 103 -5.56 -4.11 13.21
C ILE A 103 -4.27 -4.32 13.99
N THR A 104 -4.14 -5.53 14.55
CA THR A 104 -3.01 -5.91 15.41
C THR A 104 -1.92 -6.66 14.65
N PRO A 105 -0.66 -6.66 15.16
CA PRO A 105 0.40 -7.47 14.58
C PRO A 105 0.07 -8.96 14.51
N GLN A 106 -0.69 -9.49 15.48
CA GLN A 106 -1.13 -10.88 15.48
C GLN A 106 -2.07 -11.20 14.30
N GLN A 107 -2.97 -10.29 13.95
CA GLN A 107 -3.86 -10.45 12.79
C GLN A 107 -3.05 -10.43 11.49
N ILE A 108 -2.02 -9.56 11.40
CA ILE A 108 -1.10 -9.53 10.25
C ILE A 108 -0.38 -10.88 10.13
N VAL A 109 0.17 -11.43 11.22
CA VAL A 109 0.86 -12.74 11.20
C VAL A 109 -0.08 -13.87 10.77
N ARG A 110 -1.32 -13.90 11.26
CA ARG A 110 -2.31 -14.91 10.84
C ARG A 110 -2.57 -14.84 9.34
N TRP A 111 -2.83 -13.65 8.83
CA TRP A 111 -3.03 -13.42 7.40
C TRP A 111 -1.79 -13.77 6.56
N GLN A 112 -0.57 -13.46 7.02
CA GLN A 112 0.66 -13.89 6.36
C GLN A 112 0.74 -15.43 6.27
N ASN A 113 0.42 -16.13 7.35
CA ASN A 113 0.44 -17.60 7.40
C ASN A 113 -0.60 -18.20 6.43
N GLU A 114 -1.77 -17.61 6.31
CA GLU A 114 -2.79 -18.03 5.32
C GLU A 114 -2.25 -17.90 3.89
N LEU A 115 -1.59 -16.78 3.55
CA LEU A 115 -1.01 -16.59 2.23
C LEU A 115 0.20 -17.50 1.95
N ILE A 116 1.03 -17.77 2.93
CA ILE A 116 2.18 -18.68 2.80
C ILE A 116 1.70 -20.11 2.57
N ASN A 117 0.64 -20.52 3.26
CA ASN A 117 0.06 -21.85 3.16
C ASN A 117 -0.91 -22.03 1.99
N TYR A 118 -1.24 -20.94 1.28
CA TYR A 118 -2.12 -20.99 0.11
C TYR A 118 -1.51 -21.89 -0.96
N ARG A 119 -2.39 -22.68 -1.59
CA ARG A 119 -2.08 -23.46 -2.79
C ARG A 119 -3.14 -23.17 -3.84
N ASP A 120 -2.73 -23.04 -5.07
CA ASP A 120 -3.63 -22.90 -6.19
C ASP A 120 -4.26 -24.24 -6.59
N LYS A 121 -4.99 -24.24 -7.71
CA LYS A 121 -5.65 -25.45 -8.24
C LYS A 121 -4.67 -26.57 -8.60
N ASP A 122 -3.43 -26.20 -8.93
CA ASP A 122 -2.35 -27.10 -9.31
C ASP A 122 -1.46 -27.46 -8.13
N GLY A 123 -1.80 -27.02 -6.91
CA GLY A 123 -1.05 -27.25 -5.67
C GLY A 123 0.17 -26.33 -5.50
N ALA A 124 0.36 -25.33 -6.38
CA ALA A 124 1.51 -24.45 -6.31
C ALA A 124 1.32 -23.32 -5.26
N PRO A 125 2.37 -23.00 -4.47
CA PRO A 125 2.34 -21.88 -3.54
C PRO A 125 2.58 -20.55 -4.24
N TYR A 126 2.21 -19.44 -3.60
CA TYR A 126 2.66 -18.13 -4.05
C TYR A 126 4.20 -18.04 -4.04
N SER A 127 4.75 -17.41 -5.09
CA SER A 127 6.19 -17.19 -5.13
C SER A 127 6.66 -16.27 -3.98
N PRO A 128 7.88 -16.48 -3.45
CA PRO A 128 8.41 -15.63 -2.38
C PRO A 128 8.48 -14.13 -2.75
N VAL A 129 8.69 -13.82 -4.04
CA VAL A 129 8.70 -12.45 -4.55
C VAL A 129 7.30 -11.84 -4.52
N TYR A 130 6.28 -12.60 -4.91
CA TYR A 130 4.89 -12.14 -4.86
C TYR A 130 4.42 -11.92 -3.43
N LEU A 131 4.71 -12.83 -2.51
CA LEU A 131 4.43 -12.65 -1.08
C LEU A 131 5.10 -11.37 -0.54
N LYS A 132 6.33 -11.09 -0.97
CA LYS A 132 7.03 -9.85 -0.60
C LYS A 132 6.34 -8.62 -1.16
N SER A 133 5.83 -8.67 -2.38
CA SER A 133 5.08 -7.56 -3.00
C SER A 133 3.78 -7.27 -2.26
N ILE A 134 3.06 -8.31 -1.86
CA ILE A 134 1.84 -8.18 -1.03
C ILE A 134 2.17 -7.54 0.33
N GLN A 135 3.23 -8.01 0.99
CA GLN A 135 3.70 -7.46 2.26
C GLN A 135 4.10 -5.98 2.15
N ASN A 136 4.80 -5.62 1.09
CA ASN A 136 5.20 -4.23 0.85
C ASN A 136 3.98 -3.33 0.65
N GLN A 137 2.93 -3.82 -0.03
CA GLN A 137 1.73 -3.04 -0.28
C GLN A 137 0.95 -2.74 0.99
N ILE A 138 0.70 -3.73 1.87
CA ILE A 138 0.02 -3.47 3.15
C ILE A 138 0.85 -2.56 4.04
N SER A 139 2.17 -2.78 4.10
CA SER A 139 3.07 -1.93 4.89
C SER A 139 3.10 -0.48 4.37
N ALA A 140 3.02 -0.26 3.06
CA ALA A 140 2.94 1.07 2.46
C ALA A 140 1.66 1.81 2.87
N ILE A 141 0.51 1.12 2.90
CA ILE A 141 -0.77 1.69 3.36
C ILE A 141 -0.67 2.11 4.83
N PHE A 142 -0.17 1.24 5.71
CA PHE A 142 -0.01 1.57 7.11
C PHE A 142 1.03 2.68 7.36
N ASN A 143 2.14 2.70 6.61
CA ASN A 143 3.11 3.79 6.68
C ASN A 143 2.50 5.13 6.26
N HIS A 144 1.62 5.13 5.26
CA HIS A 144 0.87 6.31 4.83
C HIS A 144 -0.05 6.80 5.96
N ALA A 145 -0.77 5.87 6.60
CA ALA A 145 -1.62 6.16 7.75
C ALA A 145 -0.83 6.77 8.93
N VAL A 146 0.33 6.22 9.23
CA VAL A 146 1.23 6.75 10.29
C VAL A 146 1.71 8.15 9.95
N ARG A 147 2.09 8.39 8.68
CA ARG A 147 2.69 9.66 8.25
C ARG A 147 1.68 10.81 8.16
N TYR A 148 0.48 10.55 7.66
CA TYR A 148 -0.45 11.60 7.28
C TYR A 148 -1.77 11.60 8.07
N TYR A 149 -2.12 10.47 8.71
CA TYR A 149 -3.41 10.27 9.36
C TYR A 149 -3.30 9.91 10.85
N ASN A 150 -2.15 10.19 11.46
CA ASN A 150 -1.92 10.02 12.89
C ASN A 150 -2.13 8.61 13.44
N LEU A 151 -2.01 7.56 12.62
CA LEU A 151 -1.95 6.21 13.15
C LEU A 151 -0.67 6.08 14.01
N LYS A 152 -0.81 5.55 15.22
CA LYS A 152 0.27 5.49 16.22
C LYS A 152 1.51 4.74 15.72
N GLU A 153 1.31 3.58 15.10
CA GLU A 153 2.39 2.74 14.59
C GLU A 153 1.89 1.84 13.45
N ASN A 154 2.83 1.39 12.61
CA ASN A 154 2.54 0.40 11.57
C ASN A 154 2.60 -1.02 12.17
N PRO A 155 1.48 -1.76 12.25
CA PRO A 155 1.46 -3.11 12.83
C PRO A 155 2.32 -4.11 12.05
N CYS A 156 2.57 -3.87 10.77
CA CYS A 156 3.43 -4.74 9.95
C CYS A 156 4.90 -4.74 10.42
N LYS A 157 5.36 -3.67 11.07
CA LYS A 157 6.74 -3.62 11.58
C LYS A 157 7.00 -4.67 12.65
N LYS A 158 6.04 -4.87 13.56
CA LYS A 158 6.12 -5.88 14.63
C LYS A 158 5.82 -7.29 14.12
N ALA A 159 4.93 -7.42 13.15
CA ALA A 159 4.59 -8.71 12.55
C ALA A 159 5.76 -9.31 11.73
N GLY A 160 6.66 -8.47 11.26
CA GLY A 160 7.74 -8.88 10.37
C GLY A 160 7.29 -8.98 8.91
N SER A 161 8.18 -9.48 8.07
CA SER A 161 7.97 -9.54 6.62
C SER A 161 7.80 -10.98 6.16
N MET A 162 6.87 -11.23 5.25
CA MET A 162 6.77 -12.48 4.51
C MET A 162 7.45 -12.37 3.15
N GLY A 163 7.86 -13.52 2.62
CA GLY A 163 8.53 -13.62 1.34
C GLY A 163 9.99 -13.15 1.36
N LYS A 164 10.71 -13.44 0.32
CA LYS A 164 12.11 -13.06 0.15
C LYS A 164 12.31 -12.44 -1.23
N LYS A 165 13.17 -11.45 -1.32
CA LYS A 165 13.70 -10.99 -2.59
C LYS A 165 14.74 -12.03 -3.01
N LYS A 166 14.38 -12.96 -3.89
CA LYS A 166 15.33 -13.92 -4.42
C LYS A 166 16.03 -13.25 -5.60
N ASN A 167 17.30 -12.93 -5.45
CA ASN A 167 18.15 -12.62 -6.59
C ASN A 167 18.35 -13.96 -7.33
N ARG A 168 17.61 -14.18 -8.41
CA ARG A 168 18.02 -15.15 -9.42
C ARG A 168 19.13 -14.49 -10.22
N GLU A 169 20.19 -15.22 -10.47
CA GLU A 169 21.10 -14.85 -11.57
C GLU A 169 20.26 -14.67 -12.82
N MET A 170 20.40 -13.54 -13.48
CA MET A 170 19.72 -13.33 -14.75
C MET A 170 20.37 -14.26 -15.77
N ALA A 171 19.56 -15.12 -16.37
CA ALA A 171 20.00 -15.85 -17.55
C ALA A 171 20.23 -14.82 -18.67
N PHE A 172 21.33 -14.92 -19.33
CA PHE A 172 21.68 -14.15 -20.53
C PHE A 172 22.19 -15.12 -21.59
N TRP A 173 22.01 -14.74 -22.82
CA TRP A 173 22.58 -15.50 -23.93
C TRP A 173 24.00 -15.06 -24.20
N THR A 174 24.88 -16.01 -24.47
CA THR A 174 26.18 -15.71 -25.04
C THR A 174 25.99 -15.21 -26.47
N LYS A 175 27.05 -14.58 -27.01
CA LYS A 175 27.00 -14.11 -28.39
C LYS A 175 26.73 -15.26 -29.39
N GLU A 176 27.33 -16.40 -29.14
CA GLU A 176 27.19 -17.60 -29.97
C GLU A 176 25.74 -18.14 -29.94
N GLU A 177 25.15 -18.19 -28.78
CA GLU A 177 23.73 -18.61 -28.59
C GLU A 177 22.78 -17.63 -29.27
N TYR A 178 23.04 -16.33 -29.12
CA TYR A 178 22.25 -15.30 -29.79
C TYR A 178 22.33 -15.41 -31.31
N LEU A 179 23.53 -15.60 -31.89
CA LEU A 179 23.70 -15.75 -33.34
C LEU A 179 22.94 -16.97 -33.89
N GLN A 180 22.93 -18.09 -33.19
CA GLN A 180 22.12 -19.25 -33.56
C GLN A 180 20.63 -18.96 -33.53
N PHE A 181 20.16 -18.23 -32.50
CA PHE A 181 18.75 -17.84 -32.39
C PHE A 181 18.32 -16.89 -33.51
N ILE A 182 19.11 -15.87 -33.78
CA ILE A 182 18.74 -14.83 -34.77
C ILE A 182 18.75 -15.38 -36.18
N ASP A 183 19.64 -16.33 -36.49
CA ASP A 183 19.69 -17.04 -37.77
C ASP A 183 18.38 -17.80 -38.03
N ALA A 184 17.84 -18.45 -37.00
CA ALA A 184 16.56 -19.14 -37.07
C ALA A 184 15.32 -18.19 -37.18
N MET A 185 15.52 -16.86 -37.05
CA MET A 185 14.46 -15.86 -37.14
C MET A 185 14.45 -15.08 -38.44
N MET A 186 15.33 -15.40 -39.39
CA MET A 186 15.49 -14.66 -40.64
C MET A 186 14.23 -14.66 -41.54
N ASP A 187 13.35 -15.66 -41.40
CA ASP A 187 12.07 -15.75 -42.07
C ASP A 187 10.98 -14.80 -41.51
N LYS A 188 11.27 -14.11 -40.38
CA LYS A 188 10.35 -13.20 -39.71
C LYS A 188 10.96 -11.80 -39.58
N PRO A 189 10.96 -10.98 -40.62
CA PRO A 189 11.73 -9.73 -40.67
C PRO A 189 11.49 -8.78 -39.50
N LEU A 190 10.22 -8.57 -39.10
CA LEU A 190 9.92 -7.69 -37.97
C LEU A 190 10.52 -8.18 -36.65
N SER A 191 10.40 -9.49 -36.40
CA SER A 191 11.00 -10.08 -35.19
C SER A 191 12.52 -10.07 -35.24
N PHE A 192 13.09 -10.38 -36.43
CA PHE A 192 14.53 -10.32 -36.63
C PHE A 192 15.12 -8.94 -36.27
N TYR A 193 14.63 -7.87 -36.88
CA TYR A 193 15.12 -6.52 -36.59
C TYR A 193 14.83 -6.08 -35.15
N ALA A 194 13.70 -6.48 -34.56
CA ALA A 194 13.40 -6.18 -33.18
C ALA A 194 14.42 -6.83 -32.24
N PHE A 195 14.76 -8.11 -32.43
CA PHE A 195 15.76 -8.79 -31.61
C PHE A 195 17.17 -8.25 -31.84
N GLU A 196 17.53 -7.89 -33.08
CA GLU A 196 18.79 -7.22 -33.38
C GLU A 196 18.94 -5.93 -32.58
N MET A 197 17.91 -5.10 -32.55
CA MET A 197 17.92 -3.86 -31.77
C MET A 197 18.00 -4.11 -30.26
N LEU A 198 17.20 -5.06 -29.75
CA LEU A 198 17.23 -5.41 -28.32
C LEU A 198 18.61 -5.91 -27.89
N TYR A 199 19.25 -6.75 -28.69
CA TYR A 199 20.53 -7.35 -28.34
C TYR A 199 21.70 -6.36 -28.48
N TRP A 200 21.81 -5.68 -29.60
CA TRP A 200 22.98 -4.83 -29.89
C TRP A 200 22.88 -3.43 -29.27
N CYS A 201 21.66 -2.87 -29.16
CA CYS A 201 21.47 -1.55 -28.53
C CYS A 201 21.22 -1.66 -27.03
N GLY A 202 20.87 -2.84 -26.51
CA GLY A 202 20.60 -3.04 -25.08
C GLY A 202 19.35 -2.30 -24.57
N ILE A 203 18.47 -1.88 -25.46
CA ILE A 203 17.20 -1.21 -25.10
C ILE A 203 16.20 -2.22 -24.56
N ARG A 204 15.24 -1.74 -23.74
CA ARG A 204 14.18 -2.60 -23.21
C ARG A 204 13.06 -2.79 -24.24
N GLU A 205 12.34 -3.92 -24.17
CA GLU A 205 11.21 -4.20 -25.05
C GLU A 205 10.20 -3.04 -25.12
N GLY A 206 9.85 -2.43 -23.98
CA GLY A 206 8.95 -1.28 -23.95
C GLY A 206 9.53 -0.01 -24.60
N GLU A 207 10.82 0.15 -24.59
CA GLU A 207 11.55 1.25 -25.29
C GLU A 207 11.55 0.97 -26.78
N LEU A 208 11.84 -0.26 -27.20
CA LEU A 208 11.75 -0.67 -28.61
C LEU A 208 10.35 -0.41 -29.19
N LEU A 209 9.30 -0.81 -28.50
CA LEU A 209 7.90 -0.64 -28.96
C LEU A 209 7.46 0.83 -29.00
N ALA A 210 8.15 1.72 -28.30
CA ALA A 210 7.88 3.17 -28.28
C ALA A 210 8.66 3.93 -29.34
N LEU A 211 9.62 3.30 -30.03
CA LEU A 211 10.46 3.99 -31.02
C LEU A 211 9.65 4.50 -32.20
N THR A 212 9.98 5.69 -32.61
CA THR A 212 9.46 6.36 -33.79
C THR A 212 10.61 6.70 -34.76
N PRO A 213 10.35 6.98 -36.05
CA PRO A 213 11.40 7.41 -36.97
C PRO A 213 12.21 8.65 -36.49
N ALA A 214 11.63 9.48 -35.63
CA ALA A 214 12.29 10.68 -35.10
C ALA A 214 13.36 10.36 -34.04
N ASP A 215 13.35 9.15 -33.48
CA ASP A 215 14.34 8.71 -32.49
C ASP A 215 15.65 8.22 -33.12
N PHE A 216 15.72 8.13 -34.45
CA PHE A 216 16.91 7.68 -35.19
C PHE A 216 17.68 8.83 -35.75
N ASP A 217 18.95 8.95 -35.37
CA ASP A 217 19.92 9.83 -36.04
C ASP A 217 20.86 8.98 -36.93
N LEU A 218 20.50 8.86 -38.19
CA LEU A 218 21.23 8.01 -39.15
C LEU A 218 22.64 8.54 -39.44
N ASP A 219 22.85 9.86 -39.35
CA ASP A 219 24.15 10.48 -39.56
C ASP A 219 25.14 10.16 -38.42
N LYS A 220 24.62 10.19 -37.20
CA LYS A 220 25.38 9.81 -35.99
C LYS A 220 25.32 8.32 -35.67
N ARG A 221 24.47 7.57 -36.36
CA ARG A 221 24.24 6.14 -36.12
C ARG A 221 23.82 5.85 -34.66
N THR A 222 22.88 6.64 -34.12
CA THR A 222 22.36 6.51 -32.76
C THR A 222 20.84 6.39 -32.79
N VAL A 223 20.33 5.76 -31.76
CA VAL A 223 18.91 5.64 -31.42
C VAL A 223 18.70 6.01 -29.96
#